data_abcce6c25b5c6daeed57144df9552ad2
#
_entry.id   abcce6c25b5c6daeed57144df9552ad2
#
_cell.length_a   1.000
_cell.length_b   1.000
_cell.length_c   1.000
_cell.angle_alpha   90.00
_cell.angle_beta   90.00
_cell.angle_gamma   90.00
#
_symmetry.space_group_name_H-M   'P 1'
#
loop_
_entity.id
_entity.type
_entity.pdbx_description
1 polymer ?
#
loop_
_entity_poly.entity_id
_entity_poly.type
_entity_poly.pdbx_seq_one_letter_code
_entity_poly.pdbx_strand_id
1 'polypeptide(L)'
;MKTSYLHNRLRALRSPRFRRGSILVVAASMLVAIFAFTSFTVDVGFIMVTKSELQTAADAGSLAAAIELSQGLGPAPEKTSTEVEALAKQAAVAVAARNRSGDLPSAFVDASRDVRLGQVNWDENTNTWVKNWGVAPYNMVEVSVLREEGAGSGSGPLPLFFAPIIGHETANVSASTITAIVPGWGFRIAGGSGQTVGVLPITLDVPTWNRLVADNAAGFSTEFADDYTYHPSTGAVTNGPDGIFEENFYPHGNVSLPPGNRGTVDLGAAGNSTADIKRQILYGLNETDLSYFGGQLCATNENPLIINGDTGLSAGIKAELEAIKGQPRAIPLFTGVPSGNGNNAMYTVPQFVGVRIMNVKLTGNPKRVIIQPAPFVDTSVAYDGKTTTVEDAFIFSKPRSIR
;
A
#
# COMPACT_ATOMS: atom_id res chain seq x y z
N MET A 1 -53.33 -107.62 -27.51
CA MET A 1 -54.06 -106.41 -27.07
C MET A 1 -52.99 -105.42 -26.72
N LYS A 2 -53.06 -104.19 -27.20
CA LYS A 2 -51.95 -103.28 -27.48
C LYS A 2 -51.49 -102.58 -26.22
N THR A 3 -50.21 -102.69 -25.94
CA THR A 3 -49.46 -101.96 -24.95
C THR A 3 -48.79 -100.72 -25.62
N SER A 4 -49.06 -99.60 -25.13
CA SER A 4 -48.53 -98.33 -25.63
C SER A 4 -47.30 -97.93 -24.82
N TYR A 5 -46.14 -97.69 -25.49
CA TYR A 5 -44.90 -97.22 -24.88
C TYR A 5 -44.88 -95.74 -24.90
N LEU A 6 -44.86 -95.08 -23.70
CA LEU A 6 -44.63 -93.66 -23.49
C LEU A 6 -43.12 -93.37 -23.46
N HIS A 7 -42.61 -92.66 -24.46
CA HIS A 7 -41.24 -92.13 -24.50
C HIS A 7 -41.14 -90.85 -23.72
N ASN A 8 -40.48 -90.93 -22.55
CA ASN A 8 -40.15 -89.75 -21.73
C ASN A 8 -38.89 -89.09 -22.26
N ARG A 9 -38.99 -87.97 -22.98
CA ARG A 9 -37.84 -87.08 -23.37
C ARG A 9 -37.48 -86.20 -22.16
N LEU A 10 -36.40 -86.55 -21.48
CA LEU A 10 -35.71 -85.71 -20.52
C LEU A 10 -35.06 -84.51 -21.32
N ARG A 11 -35.64 -83.30 -21.23
CA ARG A 11 -34.98 -82.07 -21.65
C ARG A 11 -33.88 -81.76 -20.63
N ALA A 12 -32.61 -81.97 -21.03
CA ALA A 12 -31.47 -81.46 -20.28
C ALA A 12 -31.53 -79.91 -20.22
N LEU A 13 -31.84 -79.40 -19.04
CA LEU A 13 -31.69 -77.98 -18.75
C LEU A 13 -30.20 -77.59 -18.87
N ARG A 14 -29.81 -76.90 -19.93
CA ARG A 14 -28.50 -76.27 -20.06
C ARG A 14 -28.43 -75.18 -19.01
N SER A 15 -27.67 -75.40 -17.93
CA SER A 15 -27.30 -74.40 -16.99
C SER A 15 -26.57 -73.23 -17.74
N PRO A 16 -26.86 -71.97 -17.49
CA PRO A 16 -26.14 -70.88 -18.11
C PRO A 16 -24.70 -70.92 -17.60
N ARG A 17 -23.74 -71.16 -18.49
CA ARG A 17 -22.33 -71.01 -18.21
C ARG A 17 -22.10 -69.52 -17.95
N PHE A 18 -22.08 -69.09 -16.69
CA PHE A 18 -21.53 -67.82 -16.30
C PHE A 18 -20.11 -67.75 -16.83
N ARG A 19 -19.90 -66.83 -17.79
CA ARG A 19 -18.58 -66.53 -18.38
C ARG A 19 -17.74 -65.87 -17.29
N ARG A 20 -16.97 -66.64 -16.52
CA ARG A 20 -16.06 -66.18 -15.46
C ARG A 20 -14.97 -65.23 -15.96
N GLY A 21 -14.74 -65.07 -17.30
CA GLY A 21 -13.82 -64.12 -17.89
C GLY A 21 -14.33 -62.66 -17.98
N SER A 22 -15.65 -62.45 -17.93
CA SER A 22 -16.24 -61.10 -18.04
C SER A 22 -15.95 -60.19 -16.84
N ILE A 23 -15.90 -60.71 -15.64
CA ILE A 23 -15.61 -59.96 -14.41
C ILE A 23 -14.18 -59.44 -14.38
N LEU A 24 -13.22 -60.26 -14.84
CA LEU A 24 -11.80 -59.86 -14.88
C LEU A 24 -11.57 -58.68 -15.87
N VAL A 25 -12.23 -58.70 -17.03
CA VAL A 25 -12.14 -57.61 -18.01
C VAL A 25 -12.76 -56.33 -17.46
N VAL A 26 -13.94 -56.42 -16.82
CA VAL A 26 -14.58 -55.26 -16.19
C VAL A 26 -13.74 -54.71 -15.05
N ALA A 27 -13.19 -55.60 -14.19
CA ALA A 27 -12.31 -55.17 -13.11
C ALA A 27 -11.04 -54.50 -13.62
N ALA A 28 -10.41 -55.02 -14.66
CA ALA A 28 -9.24 -54.42 -15.30
C ALA A 28 -9.57 -53.04 -15.93
N SER A 29 -10.71 -52.92 -16.62
CA SER A 29 -11.16 -51.67 -17.20
C SER A 29 -11.47 -50.61 -16.13
N MET A 30 -12.12 -51.00 -15.02
CA MET A 30 -12.36 -50.14 -13.86
C MET A 30 -11.06 -49.65 -13.21
N LEU A 31 -10.09 -50.55 -13.06
CA LEU A 31 -8.79 -50.23 -12.49
C LEU A 31 -8.03 -49.20 -13.35
N VAL A 32 -8.04 -49.37 -14.66
CA VAL A 32 -7.48 -48.40 -15.61
C VAL A 32 -8.18 -47.03 -15.49
N ALA A 33 -9.53 -47.04 -15.42
CA ALA A 33 -10.29 -45.80 -15.25
C ALA A 33 -9.95 -45.12 -13.91
N ILE A 34 -9.86 -45.85 -12.80
CA ILE A 34 -9.48 -45.30 -11.49
C ILE A 34 -8.09 -44.68 -11.55
N PHE A 35 -7.10 -45.38 -12.13
CA PHE A 35 -5.76 -44.82 -12.28
C PHE A 35 -5.75 -43.57 -13.17
N ALA A 36 -6.51 -43.55 -14.25
CA ALA A 36 -6.60 -42.38 -15.12
C ALA A 36 -7.17 -41.15 -14.36
N PHE A 37 -8.25 -41.34 -13.60
CA PHE A 37 -8.82 -40.25 -12.79
C PHE A 37 -7.87 -39.80 -11.67
N THR A 38 -7.20 -40.72 -10.99
CA THR A 38 -6.22 -40.39 -9.95
C THR A 38 -5.06 -39.61 -10.51
N SER A 39 -4.52 -40.03 -11.66
CA SER A 39 -3.44 -39.35 -12.36
C SER A 39 -3.81 -37.93 -12.78
N PHE A 40 -5.00 -37.76 -13.35
CA PHE A 40 -5.54 -36.42 -13.71
C PHE A 40 -5.69 -35.52 -12.47
N THR A 41 -6.16 -36.09 -11.37
CA THR A 41 -6.33 -35.32 -10.10
C THR A 41 -5.00 -34.83 -9.56
N VAL A 42 -3.91 -35.61 -9.68
CA VAL A 42 -2.57 -35.20 -9.25
C VAL A 42 -2.06 -34.03 -10.07
N ASP A 43 -2.16 -34.10 -11.42
CA ASP A 43 -1.69 -33.02 -12.29
C ASP A 43 -2.49 -31.73 -12.10
N VAL A 44 -3.82 -31.82 -12.00
CA VAL A 44 -4.67 -30.67 -11.70
C VAL A 44 -4.34 -30.07 -10.34
N GLY A 45 -4.15 -30.92 -9.32
CA GLY A 45 -3.72 -30.47 -7.98
C GLY A 45 -2.38 -29.75 -8.02
N PHE A 46 -1.42 -30.25 -8.78
CA PHE A 46 -0.10 -29.62 -8.94
C PHE A 46 -0.19 -28.25 -9.66
N ILE A 47 -1.01 -28.15 -10.72
CA ILE A 47 -1.29 -26.87 -11.39
C ILE A 47 -1.90 -25.87 -10.40
N MET A 48 -2.89 -26.29 -9.58
CA MET A 48 -3.54 -25.41 -8.61
C MET A 48 -2.58 -24.94 -7.51
N VAL A 49 -1.74 -25.82 -6.97
CA VAL A 49 -0.70 -25.44 -6.00
C VAL A 49 0.27 -24.46 -6.61
N THR A 50 0.78 -24.76 -7.81
CA THR A 50 1.69 -23.85 -8.53
C THR A 50 1.04 -22.48 -8.76
N LYS A 51 -0.22 -22.44 -9.20
CA LYS A 51 -0.96 -21.18 -9.37
C LYS A 51 -1.01 -20.35 -8.08
N SER A 52 -1.23 -21.02 -6.93
CA SER A 52 -1.22 -20.36 -5.62
C SER A 52 0.17 -19.84 -5.23
N GLU A 53 1.22 -20.61 -5.54
CA GLU A 53 2.61 -20.18 -5.30
C GLU A 53 2.97 -18.96 -6.17
N LEU A 54 2.61 -18.99 -7.46
CA LEU A 54 2.81 -17.82 -8.36
C LEU A 54 2.05 -16.59 -7.87
N GLN A 55 0.81 -16.77 -7.40
CA GLN A 55 0.02 -15.67 -6.86
C GLN A 55 0.71 -15.08 -5.61
N THR A 56 1.19 -15.93 -4.71
CA THR A 56 1.94 -15.47 -3.52
C THR A 56 3.21 -14.71 -3.90
N ALA A 57 3.93 -15.18 -4.92
CA ALA A 57 5.13 -14.49 -5.42
C ALA A 57 4.79 -13.13 -6.06
N ALA A 58 3.71 -13.06 -6.86
CA ALA A 58 3.24 -11.82 -7.46
C ALA A 58 2.77 -10.81 -6.41
N ASP A 59 2.01 -11.27 -5.40
CA ASP A 59 1.53 -10.43 -4.29
C ASP A 59 2.70 -9.86 -3.48
N ALA A 60 3.66 -10.71 -3.11
CA ALA A 60 4.83 -10.30 -2.35
C ALA A 60 5.75 -9.35 -3.15
N GLY A 61 5.98 -9.65 -4.43
CA GLY A 61 6.79 -8.83 -5.32
C GLY A 61 6.16 -7.46 -5.58
N SER A 62 4.86 -7.42 -5.88
CA SER A 62 4.15 -6.16 -6.13
C SER A 62 4.04 -5.28 -4.87
N LEU A 63 3.85 -5.90 -3.70
CA LEU A 63 3.84 -5.17 -2.43
C LEU A 63 5.21 -4.56 -2.12
N ALA A 64 6.29 -5.31 -2.32
CA ALA A 64 7.65 -4.81 -2.11
C ALA A 64 7.99 -3.67 -3.08
N ALA A 65 7.65 -3.82 -4.36
CA ALA A 65 7.82 -2.76 -5.35
C ALA A 65 7.02 -1.51 -4.99
N ALA A 66 5.77 -1.66 -4.56
CA ALA A 66 4.93 -0.52 -4.18
C ALA A 66 5.48 0.26 -2.98
N ILE A 67 6.17 -0.39 -2.04
CA ILE A 67 6.84 0.32 -0.93
C ILE A 67 7.89 1.29 -1.47
N GLU A 68 8.68 0.88 -2.47
CA GLU A 68 9.68 1.75 -3.09
C GLU A 68 9.06 2.93 -3.83
N LEU A 69 7.85 2.77 -4.40
CA LEU A 69 7.14 3.88 -5.08
C LEU A 69 6.88 5.05 -4.14
N SER A 70 6.72 4.81 -2.83
CA SER A 70 6.43 5.88 -1.86
C SER A 70 7.48 6.99 -1.82
N GLN A 71 8.73 6.70 -2.18
CA GLN A 71 9.84 7.66 -2.21
C GLN A 71 9.76 8.64 -3.39
N GLY A 72 8.93 8.33 -4.40
CA GLY A 72 8.70 9.17 -5.57
C GLY A 72 7.35 9.88 -5.57
N LEU A 73 6.62 9.85 -4.46
CA LEU A 73 5.30 10.45 -4.35
C LEU A 73 5.34 11.87 -3.78
N GLY A 74 4.30 12.61 -4.09
CA GLY A 74 4.12 13.99 -3.61
C GLY A 74 4.93 15.01 -4.39
N PRO A 75 4.70 16.32 -4.10
CA PRO A 75 5.31 17.42 -4.83
C PRO A 75 6.81 17.66 -4.53
N ALA A 76 7.33 17.06 -3.46
CA ALA A 76 8.76 17.08 -3.12
C ALA A 76 9.25 15.64 -2.89
N PRO A 77 9.38 14.82 -3.95
CA PRO A 77 9.75 13.43 -3.83
C PRO A 77 11.22 13.26 -3.39
N GLU A 78 11.48 12.27 -2.55
CA GLU A 78 12.84 11.94 -2.10
C GLU A 78 13.72 11.40 -3.23
N LYS A 79 13.11 10.84 -4.28
CA LYS A 79 13.77 10.25 -5.45
C LYS A 79 13.06 10.58 -6.74
N THR A 80 13.83 10.64 -7.80
CA THR A 80 13.31 10.81 -9.16
C THR A 80 12.49 9.59 -9.59
N SER A 81 11.57 9.77 -10.52
CA SER A 81 10.75 8.67 -11.08
C SER A 81 11.61 7.55 -11.67
N THR A 82 12.78 7.87 -12.26
CA THR A 82 13.71 6.87 -12.81
C THR A 82 14.38 6.04 -11.72
N GLU A 83 14.80 6.66 -10.61
CA GLU A 83 15.39 5.95 -9.47
C GLU A 83 14.37 5.05 -8.80
N VAL A 84 13.15 5.55 -8.60
CA VAL A 84 12.04 4.79 -8.01
C VAL A 84 11.66 3.60 -8.90
N GLU A 85 11.62 3.77 -10.22
CA GLU A 85 11.37 2.67 -11.15
C GLU A 85 12.42 1.57 -11.01
N ALA A 86 13.70 1.93 -10.96
CA ALA A 86 14.79 0.97 -10.81
C ALA A 86 14.70 0.20 -9.48
N LEU A 87 14.43 0.90 -8.37
CA LEU A 87 14.29 0.31 -7.04
C LEU A 87 13.07 -0.61 -6.95
N ALA A 88 11.92 -0.16 -7.47
CA ALA A 88 10.69 -0.95 -7.49
C ALA A 88 10.86 -2.25 -8.28
N LYS A 89 11.47 -2.19 -9.47
CA LYS A 89 11.78 -3.37 -10.28
C LYS A 89 12.73 -4.33 -9.55
N GLN A 90 13.78 -3.80 -8.93
CA GLN A 90 14.72 -4.60 -8.14
C GLN A 90 14.04 -5.28 -6.94
N ALA A 91 13.22 -4.55 -6.19
CA ALA A 91 12.48 -5.08 -5.05
C ALA A 91 11.50 -6.18 -5.48
N ALA A 92 10.75 -5.97 -6.57
CA ALA A 92 9.83 -6.96 -7.13
C ALA A 92 10.54 -8.28 -7.41
N VAL A 93 11.64 -8.24 -8.17
CA VAL A 93 12.42 -9.42 -8.54
C VAL A 93 12.98 -10.12 -7.30
N ALA A 94 13.62 -9.37 -6.40
CA ALA A 94 14.27 -9.93 -5.21
C ALA A 94 13.29 -10.61 -4.24
N VAL A 95 12.09 -10.05 -4.08
CA VAL A 95 11.10 -10.59 -3.16
C VAL A 95 10.29 -11.73 -3.79
N ALA A 96 9.90 -11.62 -5.07
CA ALA A 96 9.25 -12.71 -5.79
C ALA A 96 10.12 -13.98 -5.78
N ALA A 97 11.43 -13.84 -5.99
CA ALA A 97 12.37 -14.94 -6.03
C ALA A 97 12.50 -15.73 -4.71
N ARG A 98 11.98 -15.22 -3.59
CA ARG A 98 11.94 -15.94 -2.31
C ARG A 98 10.81 -16.97 -2.22
N ASN A 99 9.92 -16.97 -3.21
CA ASN A 99 8.78 -17.89 -3.27
C ASN A 99 9.06 -19.02 -4.28
N ARG A 100 8.41 -20.15 -4.09
CA ARG A 100 8.48 -21.28 -5.03
C ARG A 100 7.63 -21.03 -6.26
N SER A 101 7.89 -21.84 -7.31
CA SER A 101 7.15 -21.82 -8.57
C SER A 101 7.02 -23.26 -9.11
N GLY A 102 6.17 -24.04 -8.45
CA GLY A 102 5.95 -25.46 -8.80
C GLY A 102 7.17 -26.32 -8.54
N ASP A 103 7.76 -26.86 -9.59
CA ASP A 103 8.98 -27.67 -9.56
C ASP A 103 10.25 -26.84 -9.29
N LEU A 104 10.20 -25.51 -9.48
CA LEU A 104 11.33 -24.63 -9.24
C LEU A 104 11.35 -24.10 -7.80
N PRO A 105 12.55 -24.00 -7.18
CA PRO A 105 12.68 -23.53 -5.80
C PRO A 105 12.47 -22.01 -5.67
N SER A 106 12.52 -21.27 -6.78
CA SER A 106 12.44 -19.81 -6.85
C SER A 106 11.56 -19.38 -8.01
N ALA A 107 10.65 -18.44 -7.78
CA ALA A 107 9.90 -17.78 -8.83
C ALA A 107 10.80 -16.81 -9.60
N PHE A 108 10.67 -16.80 -10.91
CA PHE A 108 11.42 -15.90 -11.78
C PHE A 108 10.51 -14.76 -12.26
N VAL A 109 11.05 -13.54 -12.20
CA VAL A 109 10.43 -12.31 -12.71
C VAL A 109 11.44 -11.55 -13.54
N ASP A 110 11.13 -11.28 -14.79
CA ASP A 110 11.92 -10.38 -15.63
C ASP A 110 11.52 -8.93 -15.34
N ALA A 111 12.48 -8.13 -14.87
CA ALA A 111 12.24 -6.74 -14.46
C ALA A 111 11.69 -5.84 -15.57
N SER A 112 12.00 -6.14 -16.84
CA SER A 112 11.61 -5.33 -17.98
C SER A 112 10.26 -5.75 -18.59
N ARG A 113 9.96 -7.05 -18.55
CA ARG A 113 8.75 -7.64 -19.14
C ARG A 113 7.62 -7.77 -18.12
N ASP A 114 7.94 -8.23 -16.90
CA ASP A 114 6.95 -8.70 -15.93
C ASP A 114 6.60 -7.67 -14.87
N VAL A 115 7.36 -6.55 -14.79
CA VAL A 115 7.11 -5.46 -13.86
C VAL A 115 6.72 -4.21 -14.61
N ARG A 116 5.47 -3.79 -14.48
CA ARG A 116 4.92 -2.59 -15.12
C ARG A 116 4.54 -1.58 -14.06
N LEU A 117 4.98 -0.34 -14.25
CA LEU A 117 4.63 0.78 -13.38
C LEU A 117 3.65 1.72 -14.06
N GLY A 118 2.91 2.44 -13.26
CA GLY A 118 1.94 3.40 -13.76
C GLY A 118 1.37 4.27 -12.66
N GLN A 119 0.39 5.08 -13.06
CA GLN A 119 -0.37 5.94 -12.19
C GLN A 119 -1.82 5.48 -12.15
N VAL A 120 -2.38 5.39 -10.95
CA VAL A 120 -3.81 5.15 -10.76
C VAL A 120 -4.45 6.34 -10.07
N ASN A 121 -5.54 6.82 -10.66
CA ASN A 121 -6.36 7.90 -10.14
C ASN A 121 -7.82 7.45 -10.05
N TRP A 122 -8.55 8.01 -9.10
CA TRP A 122 -9.99 7.79 -9.01
C TRP A 122 -10.71 8.74 -9.96
N ASP A 123 -11.62 8.23 -10.77
CA ASP A 123 -12.51 9.04 -11.59
C ASP A 123 -13.91 9.10 -10.94
N GLU A 124 -14.27 10.27 -10.46
CA GLU A 124 -15.56 10.51 -9.79
C GLU A 124 -16.76 10.37 -10.74
N ASN A 125 -16.57 10.64 -12.05
CA ASN A 125 -17.66 10.56 -13.02
C ASN A 125 -18.06 9.11 -13.31
N THR A 126 -17.06 8.21 -13.37
CA THR A 126 -17.27 6.79 -13.65
C THR A 126 -17.30 5.92 -12.40
N ASN A 127 -16.92 6.48 -11.23
CA ASN A 127 -16.75 5.75 -9.97
C ASN A 127 -15.79 4.55 -10.11
N THR A 128 -14.70 4.73 -10.85
CA THR A 128 -13.71 3.67 -11.12
C THR A 128 -12.28 4.16 -10.98
N TRP A 129 -11.37 3.22 -10.77
CA TRP A 129 -9.94 3.46 -10.81
C TRP A 129 -9.44 3.47 -12.25
N VAL A 130 -8.96 4.62 -12.72
CA VAL A 130 -8.31 4.77 -14.04
C VAL A 130 -6.83 4.47 -13.91
N LYS A 131 -6.35 3.50 -14.69
CA LYS A 131 -4.96 3.02 -14.67
C LYS A 131 -4.22 3.53 -15.91
N ASN A 132 -3.23 4.37 -15.71
CA ASN A 132 -2.38 4.95 -16.76
C ASN A 132 -0.98 4.35 -16.68
N TRP A 133 -0.67 3.41 -17.55
CA TRP A 133 0.62 2.71 -17.56
C TRP A 133 1.73 3.58 -18.14
N GLY A 134 2.92 3.52 -17.51
CA GLY A 134 4.09 4.28 -17.94
C GLY A 134 4.03 5.79 -17.64
N VAL A 135 3.01 6.24 -16.91
CA VAL A 135 2.84 7.66 -16.52
C VAL A 135 3.35 7.84 -15.11
N ALA A 136 4.31 8.74 -14.91
CA ALA A 136 4.83 9.17 -13.61
C ALA A 136 4.04 10.39 -13.08
N PRO A 137 4.04 10.66 -11.75
CA PRO A 137 4.69 9.87 -10.70
C PRO A 137 4.01 8.51 -10.51
N TYR A 138 4.81 7.46 -10.33
CA TYR A 138 4.29 6.10 -10.22
C TYR A 138 3.72 5.84 -8.82
N ASN A 139 2.44 5.50 -8.74
CA ASN A 139 1.79 5.06 -7.50
C ASN A 139 1.17 3.65 -7.62
N MET A 140 1.40 2.98 -8.74
CA MET A 140 0.87 1.66 -9.06
C MET A 140 1.94 0.79 -9.72
N VAL A 141 1.98 -0.49 -9.35
CA VAL A 141 2.85 -1.49 -9.96
C VAL A 141 2.10 -2.80 -10.18
N GLU A 142 2.27 -3.39 -11.35
CA GLU A 142 1.86 -4.75 -11.67
C GLU A 142 3.09 -5.65 -11.70
N VAL A 143 3.00 -6.79 -11.03
CA VAL A 143 4.01 -7.85 -11.10
C VAL A 143 3.33 -9.11 -11.61
N SER A 144 3.87 -9.66 -12.69
CA SER A 144 3.45 -10.94 -13.28
C SER A 144 4.50 -12.01 -13.01
N VAL A 145 4.05 -13.21 -12.66
CA VAL A 145 4.91 -14.38 -12.51
C VAL A 145 4.41 -15.46 -13.46
N LEU A 146 5.27 -15.87 -14.37
CA LEU A 146 4.89 -16.68 -15.54
C LEU A 146 5.61 -18.03 -15.47
N ARG A 147 4.87 -19.10 -15.77
CA ARG A 147 5.34 -20.44 -16.09
C ARG A 147 4.72 -20.82 -17.42
N GLU A 148 5.31 -20.32 -18.54
CA GLU A 148 4.76 -20.50 -19.87
C GLU A 148 5.84 -20.61 -20.95
N GLU A 149 5.44 -21.12 -22.10
CA GLU A 149 6.32 -21.23 -23.26
C GLU A 149 6.71 -19.84 -23.77
N GLY A 150 8.00 -19.65 -24.06
CA GLY A 150 8.53 -18.36 -24.52
C GLY A 150 8.83 -17.32 -23.43
N ALA A 151 8.51 -17.59 -22.17
CA ALA A 151 8.77 -16.66 -21.06
C ALA A 151 10.25 -16.53 -20.66
N GLY A 152 11.17 -17.20 -21.36
CA GLY A 152 12.62 -17.15 -21.13
C GLY A 152 13.12 -18.16 -20.10
N SER A 153 14.43 -18.15 -19.86
CA SER A 153 15.08 -19.08 -18.94
C SER A 153 14.61 -18.83 -17.49
N GLY A 154 14.13 -19.87 -16.81
CA GLY A 154 13.59 -19.79 -15.44
C GLY A 154 12.08 -19.61 -15.34
N SER A 155 11.37 -19.40 -16.47
CA SER A 155 9.91 -19.25 -16.53
C SER A 155 9.22 -20.25 -17.47
N GLY A 156 9.89 -21.32 -17.86
CA GLY A 156 9.32 -22.34 -18.74
C GLY A 156 8.04 -22.95 -18.19
N PRO A 157 7.21 -23.57 -19.06
CA PRO A 157 5.93 -24.13 -18.65
C PRO A 157 6.11 -25.22 -17.57
N LEU A 158 5.07 -25.42 -16.75
CA LEU A 158 5.07 -26.38 -15.65
C LEU A 158 5.08 -27.82 -16.20
N PRO A 159 6.08 -28.68 -15.89
CA PRO A 159 6.05 -30.07 -16.28
C PRO A 159 4.97 -30.83 -15.51
N LEU A 160 4.25 -31.73 -16.19
CA LEU A 160 3.20 -32.54 -15.60
C LEU A 160 3.69 -33.98 -15.38
N PHE A 161 3.08 -34.70 -14.41
CA PHE A 161 3.51 -36.02 -14.03
C PHE A 161 2.89 -37.12 -14.91
N PHE A 162 1.59 -37.07 -15.16
CA PHE A 162 0.82 -38.10 -15.82
C PHE A 162 0.23 -37.72 -17.15
N ALA A 163 -0.05 -36.43 -17.37
CA ALA A 163 -0.61 -35.94 -18.62
C ALA A 163 0.29 -36.17 -19.86
N PRO A 164 1.64 -36.36 -19.76
CA PRO A 164 2.47 -36.82 -20.87
C PRO A 164 2.00 -38.13 -21.52
N ILE A 165 1.35 -39.03 -20.79
CA ILE A 165 0.80 -40.31 -21.30
C ILE A 165 -0.27 -40.06 -22.40
N ILE A 166 -0.97 -38.92 -22.32
CA ILE A 166 -2.01 -38.51 -23.27
C ILE A 166 -1.56 -37.38 -24.20
N GLY A 167 -0.23 -37.05 -24.22
CA GLY A 167 0.37 -36.08 -25.13
C GLY A 167 0.43 -34.62 -24.62
N HIS A 168 0.20 -34.41 -23.32
CA HIS A 168 0.31 -33.08 -22.68
C HIS A 168 1.46 -33.06 -21.66
N GLU A 169 2.66 -32.70 -22.12
CA GLU A 169 3.88 -32.75 -21.28
C GLU A 169 3.94 -31.62 -20.24
N THR A 170 3.34 -30.46 -20.57
CA THR A 170 3.45 -29.26 -19.76
C THR A 170 2.12 -28.51 -19.68
N ALA A 171 2.01 -27.58 -18.71
CA ALA A 171 0.92 -26.62 -18.60
C ALA A 171 1.46 -25.20 -18.44
N ASN A 172 0.79 -24.23 -19.08
CA ASN A 172 1.04 -22.81 -18.86
C ASN A 172 0.27 -22.37 -17.62
N VAL A 173 0.98 -21.72 -16.69
CA VAL A 173 0.42 -21.18 -15.45
C VAL A 173 1.00 -19.79 -15.21
N SER A 174 0.15 -18.80 -14.98
CA SER A 174 0.59 -17.43 -14.69
C SER A 174 -0.24 -16.81 -13.58
N ALA A 175 0.33 -15.86 -12.87
CA ALA A 175 -0.36 -15.02 -11.91
C ALA A 175 0.12 -13.59 -12.03
N SER A 176 -0.75 -12.63 -11.76
CA SER A 176 -0.38 -11.21 -11.71
C SER A 176 -1.11 -10.51 -10.58
N THR A 177 -0.47 -9.49 -10.02
CA THR A 177 -1.05 -8.64 -8.97
C THR A 177 -0.71 -7.20 -9.25
N ILE A 178 -1.72 -6.34 -9.14
CA ILE A 178 -1.56 -4.89 -9.17
C ILE A 178 -1.65 -4.37 -7.74
N THR A 179 -0.62 -3.67 -7.31
CA THR A 179 -0.57 -3.00 -6.00
C THR A 179 -0.43 -1.50 -6.22
N ALA A 180 -1.20 -0.72 -5.47
CA ALA A 180 -1.18 0.73 -5.54
C ALA A 180 -1.09 1.39 -4.16
N ILE A 181 -0.52 2.58 -4.13
CA ILE A 181 -0.53 3.55 -3.04
C ILE A 181 -1.47 4.68 -3.48
N VAL A 182 -2.57 4.85 -2.75
CA VAL A 182 -3.66 5.72 -3.20
C VAL A 182 -3.64 7.02 -2.40
N PRO A 183 -3.77 8.20 -3.05
CA PRO A 183 -3.95 9.46 -2.36
C PRO A 183 -5.14 9.44 -1.40
N GLY A 184 -5.00 10.12 -0.27
CA GLY A 184 -6.05 10.26 0.72
C GLY A 184 -6.36 11.71 1.06
N TRP A 185 -7.47 11.91 1.77
CA TRP A 185 -7.98 13.22 2.15
C TRP A 185 -8.20 13.39 3.66
N GLY A 186 -7.83 12.38 4.42
CA GLY A 186 -7.95 12.38 5.88
C GLY A 186 -7.62 11.02 6.50
N PHE A 187 -8.10 10.79 7.70
CA PHE A 187 -7.74 9.64 8.51
C PHE A 187 -8.96 8.99 9.15
N ARG A 188 -8.94 7.65 9.21
CA ARG A 188 -9.94 6.82 9.86
C ARG A 188 -9.28 5.58 10.44
N ILE A 189 -9.64 5.19 11.64
CA ILE A 189 -9.24 3.91 12.23
C ILE A 189 -10.47 3.06 12.56
N ALA A 190 -10.33 1.75 12.44
CA ALA A 190 -11.40 0.84 12.82
C ALA A 190 -11.55 0.81 14.35
N GLY A 191 -12.76 0.86 14.83
CA GLY A 191 -13.06 0.79 16.27
C GLY A 191 -12.50 -0.49 16.90
N GLY A 192 -11.86 -0.36 18.06
CA GLY A 192 -11.24 -1.47 18.78
C GLY A 192 -9.97 -2.05 18.16
N SER A 193 -9.41 -1.41 17.11
CA SER A 193 -8.19 -1.91 16.44
C SER A 193 -6.89 -1.66 17.20
N GLY A 194 -6.89 -0.75 18.17
CA GLY A 194 -5.69 -0.28 18.85
C GLY A 194 -4.71 0.50 17.97
N GLN A 195 -5.10 0.83 16.73
CA GLN A 195 -4.29 1.63 15.81
C GLN A 195 -4.27 3.10 16.24
N THR A 196 -3.23 3.81 15.82
CA THR A 196 -3.09 5.26 16.00
C THR A 196 -2.77 5.93 14.67
N VAL A 197 -3.06 7.23 14.58
CA VAL A 197 -2.81 8.06 13.41
C VAL A 197 -1.66 9.01 13.70
N GLY A 198 -0.63 9.01 12.87
CA GLY A 198 0.55 9.84 13.03
C GLY A 198 0.34 11.30 12.65
N VAL A 199 -0.74 11.94 13.13
CA VAL A 199 -1.00 13.37 12.94
C VAL A 199 -0.43 14.14 14.13
N LEU A 200 0.35 15.19 13.85
CA LEU A 200 0.85 16.11 14.86
C LEU A 200 -0.22 17.17 15.16
N PRO A 201 -0.42 17.51 16.44
CA PRO A 201 -1.35 18.56 16.85
C PRO A 201 -0.74 19.96 16.68
N ILE A 202 -0.15 20.22 15.53
CA ILE A 202 0.50 21.49 15.19
C ILE A 202 0.12 21.87 13.78
N THR A 203 -0.15 23.15 13.50
CA THR A 203 -0.69 23.60 12.22
C THR A 203 0.18 24.66 11.53
N LEU A 204 0.22 24.59 10.20
CA LEU A 204 0.89 25.51 9.29
C LEU A 204 -0.14 26.17 8.36
N ASP A 205 0.13 27.38 7.90
CA ASP A 205 -0.75 28.06 6.95
C ASP A 205 -0.58 27.57 5.51
N VAL A 206 -1.71 27.43 4.82
CA VAL A 206 -1.76 26.99 3.41
C VAL A 206 -0.90 27.86 2.48
N PRO A 207 -0.89 29.20 2.57
CA PRO A 207 -0.05 30.01 1.68
C PRO A 207 1.45 29.73 1.79
N THR A 208 1.97 29.55 3.01
CA THR A 208 3.39 29.20 3.21
C THR A 208 3.69 27.79 2.66
N TRP A 209 2.81 26.85 2.96
CA TRP A 209 2.96 25.49 2.43
C TRP A 209 3.02 25.47 0.89
N ASN A 210 2.10 26.17 0.23
CA ASN A 210 2.05 26.20 -1.23
C ASN A 210 3.32 26.81 -1.84
N ARG A 211 3.90 27.87 -1.21
CA ARG A 211 5.18 28.42 -1.67
C ARG A 211 6.33 27.43 -1.47
N LEU A 212 6.40 26.79 -0.30
CA LEU A 212 7.43 25.78 -0.02
C LEU A 212 7.40 24.64 -1.05
N VAL A 213 6.21 24.16 -1.38
CA VAL A 213 6.03 23.11 -2.40
C VAL A 213 6.41 23.58 -3.79
N ALA A 214 6.00 24.81 -4.17
CA ALA A 214 6.33 25.38 -5.48
C ALA A 214 7.83 25.58 -5.65
N ASP A 215 8.53 26.06 -4.62
CA ASP A 215 9.98 26.22 -4.64
C ASP A 215 10.71 24.87 -4.71
N ASN A 216 10.24 23.86 -3.99
CA ASN A 216 10.75 22.50 -4.09
C ASN A 216 10.57 21.93 -5.51
N ALA A 217 9.41 22.12 -6.12
CA ALA A 217 9.17 21.67 -7.49
C ALA A 217 10.05 22.43 -8.53
N ALA A 218 10.35 23.69 -8.25
CA ALA A 218 11.24 24.50 -9.08
C ALA A 218 12.74 24.16 -8.88
N GLY A 219 13.10 23.50 -7.76
CA GLY A 219 14.49 23.25 -7.37
C GLY A 219 15.26 24.51 -7.00
N PHE A 220 14.57 25.61 -6.68
CA PHE A 220 15.17 26.89 -6.33
C PHE A 220 14.26 27.65 -5.36
N SER A 221 14.86 28.23 -4.30
CA SER A 221 14.18 29.10 -3.36
C SER A 221 15.03 30.32 -3.00
N THR A 222 14.37 31.45 -2.76
CA THR A 222 14.96 32.66 -2.13
C THR A 222 14.41 32.89 -0.73
N GLU A 223 13.36 32.14 -0.34
CA GLU A 223 12.68 32.28 0.96
C GLU A 223 13.05 31.13 1.91
N PHE A 224 13.17 29.92 1.39
CA PHE A 224 13.36 28.69 2.18
C PHE A 224 14.81 28.21 2.11
N ALA A 225 15.30 27.66 3.22
CA ALA A 225 16.64 27.09 3.32
C ALA A 225 16.62 25.59 3.01
N ASP A 226 17.78 25.05 2.70
CA ASP A 226 18.07 23.61 2.60
C ASP A 226 19.31 23.36 3.50
N ASP A 227 19.05 23.26 4.81
CA ASP A 227 20.10 23.20 5.84
C ASP A 227 20.29 21.78 6.41
N TYR A 228 19.38 20.83 6.12
CA TYR A 228 19.39 19.50 6.70
C TYR A 228 19.23 18.42 5.64
N THR A 229 19.90 17.28 5.85
CA THR A 229 19.79 16.08 5.01
C THR A 229 19.08 14.96 5.77
N TYR A 230 18.07 14.36 5.15
CA TYR A 230 17.46 13.11 5.61
C TYR A 230 18.13 11.90 4.95
N HIS A 231 18.46 10.88 5.74
CA HIS A 231 19.06 9.63 5.27
C HIS A 231 18.03 8.49 5.33
N PRO A 232 17.38 8.11 4.22
CA PRO A 232 16.31 7.09 4.22
C PRO A 232 16.75 5.72 4.76
N SER A 233 18.02 5.34 4.54
CA SER A 233 18.54 4.04 4.98
C SER A 233 18.70 3.90 6.50
N THR A 234 18.83 5.02 7.22
CA THR A 234 19.07 5.03 8.68
C THR A 234 17.98 5.76 9.46
N GLY A 235 17.14 6.54 8.78
CA GLY A 235 16.18 7.46 9.39
C GLY A 235 16.82 8.67 10.08
N ALA A 236 18.13 8.86 9.93
CA ALA A 236 18.87 9.94 10.57
C ALA A 236 18.70 11.26 9.81
N VAL A 237 18.80 12.37 10.56
CA VAL A 237 18.87 13.73 10.01
C VAL A 237 20.19 14.35 10.40
N THR A 238 20.96 14.84 9.43
CA THR A 238 22.24 15.54 9.62
C THR A 238 22.16 16.95 9.08
N ASN A 239 23.16 17.77 9.37
CA ASN A 239 23.30 19.08 8.74
C ASN A 239 23.84 18.94 7.31
N GLY A 240 23.40 19.80 6.41
CA GLY A 240 23.80 19.86 5.01
C GLY A 240 22.61 19.75 4.07
N PRO A 241 22.71 20.23 2.84
CA PRO A 241 21.62 20.22 1.88
C PRO A 241 21.32 18.82 1.32
N ASP A 242 20.07 18.52 1.05
CA ASP A 242 19.62 17.31 0.33
C ASP A 242 18.76 17.62 -0.92
N GLY A 243 18.61 18.90 -1.24
CA GLY A 243 17.82 19.36 -2.38
C GLY A 243 16.35 19.58 -2.09
N ILE A 244 15.92 19.40 -0.85
CA ILE A 244 14.54 19.63 -0.42
C ILE A 244 14.50 20.80 0.57
N PHE A 245 13.85 21.90 0.19
CA PHE A 245 13.74 23.10 1.01
C PHE A 245 12.85 22.87 2.23
N GLU A 246 13.16 23.62 3.30
CA GLU A 246 12.61 23.49 4.63
C GLU A 246 11.93 24.77 5.09
N GLU A 247 10.93 24.66 5.94
CA GLU A 247 10.25 25.77 6.60
C GLU A 247 10.42 25.73 8.11
N ASN A 248 10.55 26.91 8.70
CA ASN A 248 10.47 27.04 10.15
C ASN A 248 9.02 27.07 10.62
N PHE A 249 8.59 25.98 11.15
CA PHE A 249 7.24 25.77 11.66
C PHE A 249 6.94 26.52 12.98
N TYR A 250 7.96 26.98 13.69
CA TYR A 250 7.78 27.73 14.92
C TYR A 250 7.04 29.05 14.64
N PRO A 251 6.02 29.41 15.46
CA PRO A 251 5.27 30.66 15.29
C PRO A 251 6.18 31.88 15.33
N HIS A 252 6.46 32.46 14.20
CA HIS A 252 7.14 33.73 14.05
C HIS A 252 6.38 34.55 12.98
N GLY A 253 6.49 35.87 13.03
CA GLY A 253 5.86 36.68 11.99
C GLY A 253 6.52 36.41 10.64
N ASN A 254 5.70 36.22 9.63
CA ASN A 254 6.12 36.25 8.23
C ASN A 254 5.36 37.34 7.47
N VAL A 255 5.70 37.58 6.19
CA VAL A 255 5.12 38.67 5.39
C VAL A 255 3.60 38.60 5.21
N SER A 256 2.98 37.45 5.41
CA SER A 256 1.55 37.20 5.16
C SER A 256 0.71 36.96 6.41
N LEU A 257 1.32 36.71 7.57
CA LEU A 257 0.60 36.41 8.81
C LEU A 257 1.17 37.17 10.00
N PRO A 258 0.33 37.71 10.90
CA PRO A 258 0.77 38.32 12.14
C PRO A 258 1.53 37.29 13.01
N PRO A 259 2.45 37.71 13.91
CA PRO A 259 3.07 36.82 14.87
C PRO A 259 2.05 36.03 15.70
N GLY A 260 2.32 34.73 15.94
CA GLY A 260 1.46 33.89 16.77
C GLY A 260 0.28 33.23 16.04
N ASN A 261 0.24 33.22 14.71
CA ASN A 261 -0.82 32.54 13.95
C ASN A 261 -0.67 31.03 13.85
N ARG A 262 0.56 30.52 13.89
CA ARG A 262 0.85 29.09 13.94
C ARG A 262 0.83 28.62 15.37
N GLY A 263 0.34 27.41 15.62
CA GLY A 263 0.23 26.93 16.99
C GLY A 263 -0.13 25.47 17.10
N THR A 264 -0.45 25.07 18.30
CA THR A 264 -1.00 23.75 18.58
C THR A 264 -2.51 23.76 18.37
N VAL A 265 -3.04 22.64 17.85
CA VAL A 265 -4.48 22.44 17.65
C VAL A 265 -4.96 21.30 18.53
N ASP A 266 -6.23 21.40 18.98
CA ASP A 266 -6.88 20.39 19.81
C ASP A 266 -7.43 19.27 18.89
N LEU A 267 -6.69 18.18 18.81
CA LEU A 267 -7.05 16.99 18.02
C LEU A 267 -7.60 15.88 18.92
N GLY A 268 -8.35 16.21 19.96
CA GLY A 268 -8.89 15.17 20.84
C GLY A 268 -9.71 15.65 22.01
N ALA A 269 -9.82 14.74 22.95
CA ALA A 269 -10.83 14.70 23.99
C ALA A 269 -10.73 15.71 25.12
N ALA A 270 -9.58 16.21 25.43
CA ALA A 270 -9.38 16.77 26.77
C ALA A 270 -8.90 18.21 26.78
N GLY A 271 -8.96 18.89 25.64
CA GLY A 271 -8.36 20.20 25.46
C GLY A 271 -6.83 20.10 25.29
N ASN A 272 -6.25 21.21 24.91
CA ASN A 272 -4.87 21.31 24.40
C ASN A 272 -3.82 21.29 25.53
N SER A 273 -3.89 20.30 26.45
CA SER A 273 -2.93 20.17 27.54
C SER A 273 -1.54 19.75 27.01
N THR A 274 -0.47 20.28 27.61
CA THR A 274 0.89 19.88 27.23
C THR A 274 1.11 18.36 27.36
N ALA A 275 0.47 17.69 28.31
CA ALA A 275 0.57 16.24 28.48
C ALA A 275 -0.07 15.48 27.33
N ASP A 276 -1.22 15.94 26.87
CA ASP A 276 -1.93 15.33 25.74
C ASP A 276 -1.21 15.57 24.41
N ILE A 277 -0.76 16.80 24.19
CA ILE A 277 0.09 17.12 23.02
C ILE A 277 1.34 16.22 22.98
N LYS A 278 2.03 16.01 24.09
CA LYS A 278 3.19 15.10 24.19
C LYS A 278 2.83 13.67 23.78
N ARG A 279 1.72 13.15 24.30
CA ARG A 279 1.22 11.81 23.96
C ARG A 279 0.94 11.70 22.45
N GLN A 280 0.23 12.69 21.89
CA GLN A 280 -0.13 12.72 20.46
C GLN A 280 1.12 12.82 19.56
N ILE A 281 2.13 13.59 19.93
CA ILE A 281 3.41 13.68 19.18
C ILE A 281 4.09 12.30 19.14
N LEU A 282 4.22 11.62 20.29
CA LEU A 282 4.96 10.35 20.36
C LEU A 282 4.20 9.18 19.75
N TYR A 283 2.90 9.08 20.02
CA TYR A 283 2.11 7.88 19.75
C TYR A 283 1.01 8.10 18.71
N GLY A 284 0.78 9.34 18.29
CA GLY A 284 -0.31 9.69 17.38
C GLY A 284 -1.68 9.80 18.08
N LEU A 285 -2.71 10.05 17.26
CA LEU A 285 -4.10 10.12 17.70
C LEU A 285 -4.68 8.70 17.81
N ASN A 286 -5.39 8.43 18.88
CA ASN A 286 -6.06 7.17 19.10
C ASN A 286 -7.57 7.24 18.80
N GLU A 287 -8.29 6.14 18.99
CA GLU A 287 -9.73 6.05 18.77
C GLU A 287 -10.53 7.06 19.60
N THR A 288 -10.10 7.31 20.85
CA THR A 288 -10.75 8.30 21.72
C THR A 288 -10.59 9.70 21.16
N ASP A 289 -9.40 10.07 20.69
CA ASP A 289 -9.17 11.37 20.04
C ASP A 289 -10.07 11.54 18.80
N LEU A 290 -10.12 10.53 17.94
CA LEU A 290 -10.94 10.58 16.74
C LEU A 290 -12.45 10.60 17.02
N SER A 291 -12.89 10.08 18.16
CA SER A 291 -14.31 10.08 18.53
C SER A 291 -14.91 11.49 18.62
N TYR A 292 -14.08 12.51 18.92
CA TYR A 292 -14.49 13.92 18.93
C TYR A 292 -14.80 14.47 17.55
N PHE A 293 -14.30 13.82 16.51
CA PHE A 293 -14.54 14.14 15.10
C PHE A 293 -15.47 13.11 14.42
N GLY A 294 -16.29 12.40 15.21
CA GLY A 294 -17.19 11.37 14.70
C GLY A 294 -16.47 10.10 14.21
N GLY A 295 -15.29 9.79 14.75
CA GLY A 295 -14.50 8.60 14.45
C GLY A 295 -13.57 8.75 13.23
N GLN A 296 -13.50 9.93 12.63
CA GLN A 296 -12.64 10.23 11.48
C GLN A 296 -12.16 11.67 11.49
N LEU A 297 -10.96 11.90 11.03
CA LEU A 297 -10.34 13.22 10.90
C LEU A 297 -10.14 13.51 9.40
N CYS A 298 -11.19 14.01 8.76
CA CYS A 298 -11.23 14.19 7.31
C CYS A 298 -11.65 15.62 6.96
N ALA A 299 -10.95 16.23 6.01
CA ALA A 299 -11.19 17.62 5.60
C ALA A 299 -11.03 17.79 4.09
N THR A 300 -11.85 18.66 3.50
CA THR A 300 -11.73 19.14 2.11
C THR A 300 -11.94 20.64 2.07
N ASN A 301 -11.65 21.28 0.94
CA ASN A 301 -11.92 22.70 0.76
C ASN A 301 -13.41 23.04 0.88
N GLU A 302 -14.30 22.14 0.44
CA GLU A 302 -15.75 22.29 0.50
C GLU A 302 -16.29 22.03 1.91
N ASN A 303 -15.59 21.19 2.67
CA ASN A 303 -15.98 20.80 4.02
C ASN A 303 -14.77 20.79 4.97
N PRO A 304 -14.24 21.98 5.32
CA PRO A 304 -13.09 22.10 6.21
C PRO A 304 -13.47 21.75 7.66
N LEU A 305 -12.49 21.27 8.41
CA LEU A 305 -12.63 21.11 9.85
C LEU A 305 -12.40 22.46 10.54
N ILE A 306 -13.22 22.75 11.57
CA ILE A 306 -13.03 23.89 12.45
C ILE A 306 -12.49 23.34 13.77
N ILE A 307 -11.23 23.66 14.08
CA ILE A 307 -10.51 23.06 15.22
C ILE A 307 -10.07 24.18 16.17
N ASN A 308 -10.34 23.99 17.47
CA ASN A 308 -9.80 24.89 18.49
C ASN A 308 -8.28 24.69 18.62
N GLY A 309 -7.58 25.74 19.07
CA GLY A 309 -6.16 25.63 19.31
C GLY A 309 -5.59 26.79 20.12
N ASP A 310 -4.30 26.70 20.38
CA ASP A 310 -3.52 27.72 21.08
C ASP A 310 -2.46 28.29 20.15
N THR A 311 -2.42 29.63 20.05
CA THR A 311 -1.42 30.32 19.23
C THR A 311 -0.06 30.27 19.93
N GLY A 312 0.81 29.37 19.48
CA GLY A 312 2.15 29.20 20.00
C GLY A 312 2.56 27.73 20.21
N LEU A 313 3.83 27.53 20.45
CA LEU A 313 4.41 26.22 20.76
C LEU A 313 5.08 26.26 22.14
N SER A 314 4.63 25.38 23.04
CA SER A 314 5.23 25.22 24.37
C SER A 314 6.64 24.62 24.25
N ALA A 315 7.61 25.20 24.99
CA ALA A 315 8.94 24.58 25.10
C ALA A 315 8.91 23.18 25.75
N GLY A 316 7.82 22.87 26.45
CA GLY A 316 7.64 21.59 27.13
C GLY A 316 7.54 20.38 26.21
N ILE A 317 7.25 20.54 24.90
CA ILE A 317 7.12 19.45 23.92
C ILE A 317 8.43 19.18 23.16
N LYS A 318 9.54 19.82 23.53
CA LYS A 318 10.82 19.70 22.80
C LYS A 318 11.31 18.27 22.70
N ALA A 319 11.29 17.54 23.81
CA ALA A 319 11.82 16.18 23.88
C ALA A 319 11.03 15.21 22.97
N GLU A 320 9.72 15.38 22.91
CA GLU A 320 8.83 14.56 22.11
C GLU A 320 9.04 14.83 20.60
N LEU A 321 9.19 16.09 20.20
CA LEU A 321 9.51 16.44 18.81
C LEU A 321 10.89 15.94 18.38
N GLU A 322 11.90 16.01 19.26
CA GLU A 322 13.24 15.44 19.02
C GLU A 322 13.18 13.90 18.84
N ALA A 323 12.32 13.22 19.61
CA ALA A 323 12.19 11.77 19.54
C ALA A 323 11.61 11.25 18.21
N ILE A 324 10.85 12.07 17.51
CA ILE A 324 10.24 11.75 16.21
C ILE A 324 10.98 12.39 15.02
N LYS A 325 12.12 13.03 15.27
CA LYS A 325 12.94 13.63 14.21
C LYS A 325 13.27 12.61 13.11
N GLY A 326 13.11 13.00 11.85
CA GLY A 326 13.28 12.13 10.69
C GLY A 326 12.09 11.23 10.36
N GLN A 327 11.12 11.09 11.26
CA GLN A 327 9.92 10.26 11.01
C GLN A 327 8.85 11.06 10.26
N PRO A 328 8.25 10.52 9.20
CA PRO A 328 7.11 11.16 8.54
C PRO A 328 5.92 11.29 9.50
N ARG A 329 5.26 12.42 9.46
CA ARG A 329 4.03 12.74 10.19
C ARG A 329 3.10 13.54 9.29
N ALA A 330 1.80 13.48 9.56
CA ALA A 330 0.86 14.39 8.93
C ALA A 330 0.63 15.62 9.84
N ILE A 331 0.37 16.77 9.22
CA ILE A 331 -0.06 17.99 9.91
C ILE A 331 -1.32 18.56 9.27
N PRO A 332 -2.23 19.19 10.03
CA PRO A 332 -3.30 20.00 9.48
C PRO A 332 -2.74 21.30 8.92
N LEU A 333 -3.23 21.74 7.76
CA LEU A 333 -3.01 23.09 7.25
C LEU A 333 -4.22 23.94 7.52
N PHE A 334 -4.02 25.22 7.82
CA PHE A 334 -5.13 26.17 8.02
C PHE A 334 -5.18 27.27 6.97
N THR A 335 -6.38 27.80 6.74
CA THR A 335 -6.63 28.97 5.87
C THR A 335 -7.07 30.18 6.67
N GLY A 336 -6.71 31.36 6.18
CA GLY A 336 -7.08 32.62 6.79
C GLY A 336 -6.37 32.89 8.12
N VAL A 337 -6.83 33.93 8.82
CA VAL A 337 -6.35 34.24 10.18
C VAL A 337 -7.25 33.50 11.17
N PRO A 338 -6.70 32.76 12.14
CA PRO A 338 -7.52 32.11 13.15
C PRO A 338 -8.40 33.13 13.88
N SER A 339 -9.67 32.81 14.08
CA SER A 339 -10.57 33.63 14.87
C SER A 339 -10.33 33.39 16.37
N GLY A 340 -10.44 34.40 17.19
CA GLY A 340 -10.12 34.31 18.64
C GLY A 340 -8.64 34.57 18.93
N ASN A 341 -8.28 34.46 20.23
CA ASN A 341 -6.92 34.74 20.72
C ASN A 341 -6.49 33.71 21.75
N GLY A 342 -5.20 33.42 21.83
CA GLY A 342 -4.63 32.46 22.76
C GLY A 342 -5.28 31.08 22.64
N ASN A 343 -5.69 30.48 23.75
CA ASN A 343 -6.30 29.14 23.83
C ASN A 343 -7.71 29.03 23.20
N ASN A 344 -8.25 30.14 22.67
CA ASN A 344 -9.56 30.18 22.01
C ASN A 344 -9.43 30.46 20.49
N ALA A 345 -8.28 30.24 19.91
CA ALA A 345 -8.08 30.37 18.49
C ALA A 345 -8.82 29.23 17.73
N MET A 346 -9.59 29.60 16.69
CA MET A 346 -10.29 28.62 15.86
C MET A 346 -9.64 28.59 14.49
N TYR A 347 -9.14 27.43 14.11
CA TYR A 347 -8.44 27.18 12.84
C TYR A 347 -9.40 26.52 11.84
N THR A 348 -9.48 27.06 10.64
CA THR A 348 -10.18 26.42 9.50
C THR A 348 -9.19 25.56 8.74
N VAL A 349 -9.35 24.25 8.82
CA VAL A 349 -8.44 23.24 8.28
C VAL A 349 -9.06 22.56 7.06
N PRO A 350 -8.66 22.88 5.83
CA PRO A 350 -9.17 22.26 4.61
C PRO A 350 -8.45 20.96 4.23
N GLN A 351 -7.23 20.72 4.72
CA GLN A 351 -6.42 19.59 4.27
C GLN A 351 -5.33 19.20 5.27
N PHE A 352 -4.77 18.00 5.05
CA PHE A 352 -3.62 17.47 5.76
C PHE A 352 -2.47 17.24 4.80
N VAL A 353 -1.24 17.46 5.27
CA VAL A 353 -0.02 17.23 4.48
C VAL A 353 0.99 16.42 5.27
N GLY A 354 1.87 15.74 4.55
CA GLY A 354 2.97 14.99 5.13
C GLY A 354 4.22 15.85 5.32
N VAL A 355 4.85 15.75 6.48
CA VAL A 355 6.08 16.45 6.82
C VAL A 355 7.02 15.55 7.60
N ARG A 356 8.29 15.95 7.64
CA ARG A 356 9.33 15.37 8.49
C ARG A 356 9.96 16.47 9.32
N ILE A 357 10.16 16.23 10.63
CA ILE A 357 10.87 17.18 11.50
C ILE A 357 12.36 16.98 11.28
N MET A 358 13.04 18.07 10.91
CA MET A 358 14.49 18.10 10.63
C MET A 358 15.29 18.65 11.81
N ASN A 359 14.78 19.66 12.51
CA ASN A 359 15.48 20.25 13.67
C ASN A 359 14.49 20.84 14.69
N VAL A 360 14.84 20.78 15.97
CA VAL A 360 14.04 21.32 17.07
C VAL A 360 14.89 22.15 18.01
N LYS A 361 14.56 23.44 18.17
CA LYS A 361 15.17 24.34 19.16
C LYS A 361 14.07 25.19 19.79
N LEU A 362 13.52 24.77 20.90
CA LEU A 362 12.43 25.49 21.59
C LEU A 362 12.90 26.27 22.82
N THR A 363 14.22 26.25 23.13
CA THR A 363 14.85 27.02 24.20
C THR A 363 15.87 28.00 23.63
N GLY A 364 15.99 29.17 24.26
CA GLY A 364 16.85 30.25 23.75
C GLY A 364 16.20 31.03 22.58
N ASN A 365 16.98 31.87 21.91
CA ASN A 365 16.56 32.69 20.79
C ASN A 365 17.59 32.61 19.64
N PRO A 366 17.21 32.45 18.36
CA PRO A 366 15.84 32.21 17.91
C PRO A 366 15.37 30.78 18.20
N LYS A 367 14.07 30.64 18.44
CA LYS A 367 13.41 29.33 18.52
C LYS A 367 13.05 28.87 17.11
N ARG A 368 13.09 27.55 16.90
CA ARG A 368 12.76 26.96 15.60
C ARG A 368 12.28 25.51 15.75
N VAL A 369 11.41 25.10 14.86
CA VAL A 369 11.08 23.72 14.51
C VAL A 369 11.12 23.66 13.00
N ILE A 370 12.15 23.04 12.45
CA ILE A 370 12.35 22.96 11.01
C ILE A 370 11.67 21.71 10.50
N ILE A 371 10.85 21.88 9.47
CA ILE A 371 10.16 20.78 8.79
C ILE A 371 10.51 20.76 7.31
N GLN A 372 10.48 19.57 6.75
CA GLN A 372 10.65 19.28 5.32
C GLN A 372 9.38 18.60 4.80
N PRO A 373 8.86 18.91 3.60
CA PRO A 373 7.81 18.12 2.97
C PRO A 373 8.22 16.66 2.85
N ALA A 374 7.32 15.74 3.16
CA ALA A 374 7.57 14.30 3.03
C ALA A 374 6.25 13.56 2.80
N PRO A 375 6.20 12.53 1.94
CA PRO A 375 5.01 11.71 1.80
C PRO A 375 4.70 10.97 3.11
N PHE A 376 3.45 11.05 3.55
CA PHE A 376 2.96 10.30 4.71
C PHE A 376 2.12 9.12 4.25
N VAL A 377 2.60 7.91 4.47
CA VAL A 377 1.95 6.66 4.04
C VAL A 377 1.49 5.88 5.27
N ASP A 378 0.17 5.73 5.44
CA ASP A 378 -0.38 5.04 6.61
C ASP A 378 -1.65 4.24 6.32
N THR A 379 -1.92 3.22 7.15
CA THR A 379 -3.13 2.38 7.07
C THR A 379 -4.41 3.13 7.40
N SER A 380 -4.31 4.17 8.21
CA SER A 380 -5.44 4.99 8.65
C SER A 380 -5.92 6.00 7.61
N VAL A 381 -5.18 6.18 6.52
CA VAL A 381 -5.52 7.16 5.48
C VAL A 381 -6.84 6.78 4.80
N ALA A 382 -7.79 7.71 4.82
CA ALA A 382 -9.06 7.62 4.13
C ALA A 382 -8.89 8.05 2.67
N TYR A 383 -9.30 7.18 1.72
CA TYR A 383 -9.07 7.35 0.27
C TYR A 383 -10.34 7.10 -0.57
N ASP A 384 -11.51 7.04 0.05
CA ASP A 384 -12.78 6.67 -0.57
C ASP A 384 -13.36 7.81 -1.42
N GLY A 385 -12.92 7.91 -2.66
CA GLY A 385 -13.61 8.64 -3.73
C GLY A 385 -13.59 10.16 -3.71
N LYS A 386 -12.76 10.79 -2.86
CA LYS A 386 -12.57 12.25 -2.87
C LYS A 386 -11.11 12.53 -3.15
N THR A 387 -10.80 12.76 -4.40
CA THR A 387 -9.41 12.71 -4.84
C THR A 387 -8.74 14.05 -4.97
N THR A 388 -7.64 14.13 -4.28
CA THR A 388 -6.46 14.85 -4.72
C THR A 388 -5.76 14.02 -5.80
N THR A 389 -5.16 14.65 -6.81
CA THR A 389 -4.30 13.93 -7.76
C THR A 389 -3.04 13.41 -7.06
N VAL A 390 -2.37 12.44 -7.66
CA VAL A 390 -1.13 11.86 -7.07
C VAL A 390 -0.04 12.93 -6.93
N GLU A 391 0.01 13.88 -7.87
CA GLU A 391 0.95 14.99 -7.91
C GLU A 391 0.76 15.98 -6.77
N ASP A 392 -0.49 16.20 -6.35
CA ASP A 392 -0.85 17.20 -5.34
C ASP A 392 -1.03 16.60 -3.94
N ALA A 393 -0.95 15.26 -3.84
CA ALA A 393 -1.19 14.56 -2.59
C ALA A 393 0.08 14.50 -1.71
N PHE A 394 -0.13 14.58 -0.41
CA PHE A 394 0.93 14.43 0.60
C PHE A 394 0.66 13.29 1.59
N ILE A 395 -0.58 12.77 1.61
CA ILE A 395 -0.99 11.66 2.46
C ILE A 395 -1.50 10.53 1.57
N PHE A 396 -1.07 9.31 1.85
CA PHE A 396 -1.31 8.14 1.00
C PHE A 396 -1.67 6.92 1.84
N SER A 397 -2.53 6.07 1.29
CA SER A 397 -2.79 4.75 1.88
C SER A 397 -1.52 3.89 1.85
N LYS A 398 -1.42 2.91 2.74
CA LYS A 398 -0.43 1.84 2.55
C LYS A 398 -0.67 1.09 1.24
N PRO A 399 0.39 0.46 0.68
CA PRO A 399 0.27 -0.37 -0.49
C PRO A 399 -0.85 -1.40 -0.34
N ARG A 400 -1.70 -1.51 -1.35
CA ARG A 400 -2.85 -2.41 -1.38
C ARG A 400 -3.06 -2.98 -2.76
N SER A 401 -3.49 -4.24 -2.82
CA SER A 401 -3.91 -4.84 -4.09
C SER A 401 -5.20 -4.17 -4.58
N ILE A 402 -5.20 -3.79 -5.86
CA ILE A 402 -6.37 -3.27 -6.59
C ILE A 402 -6.72 -4.21 -7.74
N ARG A 403 -8.00 -4.38 -8.01
CA ARG A 403 -8.50 -5.25 -9.09
C ARG A 403 -9.00 -4.42 -10.28
#